data_85b71c53aad6bbc1daf851ee53c5bbea
#
_entry.id   85b71c53aad6bbc1daf851ee53c5bbea
#
_cell.length_a   1.000
_cell.length_b   1.000
_cell.length_c   1.000
_cell.angle_alpha   90.00
_cell.angle_beta   90.00
_cell.angle_gamma   90.00
#
_symmetry.space_group_name_H-M   'P 1'
#
loop_
_entity.id
_entity.type
_entity.pdbx_description
1 polymer ?
#
loop_
_entity_poly.entity_id
_entity_poly.type
_entity_poly.pdbx_seq_one_letter_code
_entity_poly.pdbx_strand_id
1 'polypeptide(L)'
;MMKRFLVTILSVAIAANLVACGCGAANNNAEPEQDVIVEEDPTMNQPAAAPEDTPAEMPTPSVDTEAAVEGETGNVANGDTVGTVLAEEFHILKVENANITAQEMADAILANPMIQFSGASMEVEEGLLSGFGNTEITGFNKGVMFAPMIGSIPFVGYVFELEDGADVDAFMQLLRDNADPRWNICVEAEETVVESADNMVFFLMCPAQFEAAE
;
A
#
# COMPACT_ATOMS: atom_id res chain seq x y z
N MET A 1 8.12 43.35 33.83
CA MET A 1 8.94 42.42 34.64
C MET A 1 9.36 41.29 33.76
N MET A 2 10.61 41.31 33.27
CA MET A 2 11.21 40.28 32.42
C MET A 2 11.73 39.15 33.29
N LYS A 3 11.23 37.93 33.13
CA LYS A 3 11.85 36.73 33.67
C LYS A 3 12.65 36.04 32.56
N ARG A 4 13.97 36.16 32.70
CA ARG A 4 14.96 35.47 31.87
C ARG A 4 15.04 34.02 32.37
N PHE A 5 14.67 33.04 31.56
CA PHE A 5 14.97 31.64 31.81
C PHE A 5 16.32 31.29 31.18
N LEU A 6 17.21 30.89 32.06
CA LEU A 6 18.57 30.42 31.77
C LEU A 6 18.46 28.98 31.30
N VAL A 7 18.84 28.68 30.06
CA VAL A 7 18.93 27.33 29.54
C VAL A 7 20.34 26.80 29.83
N THR A 8 20.41 25.81 30.67
CA THR A 8 21.67 25.10 31.01
C THR A 8 21.88 23.99 30.00
N ILE A 9 22.88 24.13 29.16
CA ILE A 9 23.35 23.10 28.20
C ILE A 9 24.17 22.08 28.98
N LEU A 10 23.71 20.87 29.09
CA LEU A 10 24.46 19.72 29.65
C LEU A 10 25.07 18.93 28.49
N SER A 11 26.33 19.15 28.22
CA SER A 11 27.14 18.39 27.27
C SER A 11 27.56 17.06 27.88
N VAL A 12 27.11 15.95 27.36
CA VAL A 12 27.62 14.61 27.71
C VAL A 12 28.50 14.12 26.55
N ALA A 13 29.79 14.09 26.81
CA ALA A 13 30.79 13.47 25.95
C ALA A 13 30.80 11.95 26.26
N ILE A 14 30.56 11.11 25.27
CA ILE A 14 30.77 9.65 25.39
C ILE A 14 31.96 9.27 24.54
N ALA A 15 32.92 8.70 25.23
CA ALA A 15 34.24 8.27 24.72
C ALA A 15 34.12 7.01 23.83
N ALA A 16 34.92 7.02 22.78
CA ALA A 16 35.18 5.89 21.90
C ALA A 16 35.91 4.74 22.64
N ASN A 17 35.41 3.53 22.45
CA ASN A 17 36.19 2.32 22.69
C ASN A 17 36.41 1.55 21.39
N LEU A 18 37.61 1.72 20.85
CA LEU A 18 38.24 0.85 19.85
C LEU A 18 38.73 -0.42 20.56
N VAL A 19 38.26 -1.56 20.13
CA VAL A 19 38.96 -2.85 20.37
C VAL A 19 39.23 -3.46 19.03
N ALA A 20 40.52 -3.42 18.66
CA ALA A 20 41.14 -4.21 17.61
C ALA A 20 41.71 -5.49 18.21
N CYS A 21 41.69 -6.58 17.48
CA CYS A 21 42.46 -7.80 17.46
C CYS A 21 41.51 -9.00 17.23
N GLY A 22 41.77 -9.87 16.32
CA GLY A 22 42.99 -10.46 15.89
C GLY A 22 42.82 -11.42 14.72
N CYS A 23 43.89 -11.58 14.03
CA CYS A 23 44.21 -12.52 12.95
C CYS A 23 43.99 -14.00 13.35
N GLY A 24 43.55 -14.80 12.38
CA GLY A 24 43.59 -16.25 12.48
C GLY A 24 43.54 -16.89 11.10
N ALA A 25 44.66 -17.37 10.68
CA ALA A 25 45.14 -17.90 9.44
C ALA A 25 44.39 -19.14 8.89
N ALA A 26 44.42 -19.18 7.58
CA ALA A 26 44.47 -20.27 6.61
C ALA A 26 44.30 -21.71 7.07
N ASN A 27 43.45 -22.46 6.36
CA ASN A 27 43.89 -23.80 5.89
C ASN A 27 43.16 -24.20 4.59
N ASN A 28 44.03 -24.52 3.63
CA ASN A 28 43.71 -25.17 2.37
C ASN A 28 43.25 -26.61 2.59
N ASN A 29 42.29 -27.10 1.80
CA ASN A 29 42.45 -28.38 1.11
C ASN A 29 41.28 -28.56 0.11
N ALA A 30 41.65 -28.51 -1.15
CA ALA A 30 41.64 -29.61 -2.13
C ALA A 30 40.28 -30.15 -2.56
N GLU A 31 40.00 -29.89 -3.82
CA GLU A 31 39.18 -30.64 -4.77
C GLU A 31 39.38 -32.16 -4.71
N PRO A 32 38.47 -33.00 -5.23
CA PRO A 32 38.51 -33.21 -6.64
C PRO A 32 37.14 -33.31 -7.36
N GLU A 33 37.26 -33.04 -8.63
CA GLU A 33 36.34 -33.21 -9.73
C GLU A 33 35.74 -34.62 -9.81
N GLN A 34 34.46 -34.73 -10.22
CA GLN A 34 33.99 -35.85 -11.03
C GLN A 34 33.00 -35.35 -12.06
N ASP A 35 33.52 -35.36 -13.30
CA ASP A 35 32.79 -35.47 -14.54
C ASP A 35 31.83 -36.68 -14.52
N VAL A 36 30.60 -36.46 -14.93
CA VAL A 36 29.80 -37.47 -15.59
C VAL A 36 29.02 -36.85 -16.75
N ILE A 37 29.56 -37.05 -17.91
CA ILE A 37 28.91 -36.99 -19.22
C ILE A 37 28.01 -38.22 -19.35
N VAL A 38 26.78 -38.04 -19.85
CA VAL A 38 26.00 -38.98 -20.66
C VAL A 38 24.74 -38.28 -21.11
N GLU A 39 24.70 -37.90 -22.30
CA GLU A 39 24.20 -38.48 -23.59
C GLU A 39 22.82 -37.97 -23.94
N GLU A 40 22.81 -37.38 -25.09
CA GLU A 40 21.66 -37.04 -25.93
C GLU A 40 20.90 -38.29 -26.33
N ASP A 41 19.59 -38.20 -26.49
CA ASP A 41 18.95 -38.86 -27.64
C ASP A 41 17.63 -38.15 -28.00
N PRO A 42 17.44 -37.83 -29.28
CA PRO A 42 16.27 -37.13 -29.79
C PRO A 42 15.31 -38.08 -30.48
N THR A 43 14.05 -38.06 -30.15
CA THR A 43 12.99 -38.58 -31.06
C THR A 43 11.79 -37.67 -31.05
N MET A 44 11.72 -36.86 -32.05
CA MET A 44 10.73 -36.84 -33.13
C MET A 44 9.37 -37.48 -32.78
N ASN A 45 8.34 -36.67 -32.73
CA ASN A 45 7.16 -36.88 -33.55
C ASN A 45 6.24 -35.65 -33.58
N GLN A 46 6.13 -35.07 -34.72
CA GLN A 46 5.03 -34.24 -35.23
C GLN A 46 4.61 -34.96 -36.53
N PRO A 47 3.43 -34.79 -37.14
CA PRO A 47 2.28 -33.94 -36.89
C PRO A 47 0.91 -34.66 -37.06
N ALA A 48 -0.17 -34.03 -36.67
CA ALA A 48 -1.46 -34.23 -37.35
C ALA A 48 -2.38 -33.03 -37.12
N ALA A 49 -2.50 -32.26 -38.14
CA ALA A 49 -3.68 -31.77 -38.87
C ALA A 49 -4.90 -31.29 -38.06
N ALA A 50 -5.21 -30.04 -38.31
CA ALA A 50 -6.50 -29.38 -38.10
C ALA A 50 -7.67 -30.08 -38.82
N PRO A 51 -8.89 -29.78 -38.43
CA PRO A 51 -9.76 -29.11 -39.38
C PRO A 51 -10.39 -27.80 -38.84
N GLU A 52 -10.44 -26.89 -39.76
CA GLU A 52 -11.31 -25.72 -39.77
C GLU A 52 -12.77 -26.16 -39.71
N ASP A 53 -13.57 -25.40 -38.97
CA ASP A 53 -14.95 -25.15 -39.36
C ASP A 53 -15.41 -23.80 -38.84
N THR A 54 -15.94 -23.04 -39.76
CA THR A 54 -16.40 -21.68 -39.76
C THR A 54 -17.89 -21.60 -39.33
N PRO A 55 -18.51 -20.46 -39.24
CA PRO A 55 -19.14 -19.86 -38.08
C PRO A 55 -20.66 -20.09 -38.02
N ALA A 56 -21.21 -20.04 -36.85
CA ALA A 56 -22.66 -19.95 -36.68
C ALA A 56 -23.04 -18.68 -35.93
N GLU A 57 -23.90 -17.98 -36.60
CA GLU A 57 -24.59 -16.74 -36.32
C GLU A 57 -25.13 -16.58 -34.91
N MET A 58 -25.16 -15.31 -34.53
CA MET A 58 -25.94 -14.77 -33.40
C MET A 58 -27.42 -15.15 -33.45
N PRO A 59 -28.07 -15.16 -32.28
CA PRO A 59 -29.18 -14.24 -32.12
C PRO A 59 -29.05 -13.40 -30.86
N THR A 60 -29.20 -12.11 -31.04
CA THR A 60 -29.65 -11.17 -30.03
C THR A 60 -31.07 -11.51 -29.58
N PRO A 61 -31.38 -11.41 -28.31
CA PRO A 61 -32.72 -10.98 -27.90
C PRO A 61 -32.68 -9.63 -27.18
N SER A 62 -33.62 -8.88 -27.62
CA SER A 62 -34.04 -7.57 -27.18
C SER A 62 -34.52 -7.57 -25.72
N VAL A 63 -34.23 -6.45 -25.08
CA VAL A 63 -35.04 -5.67 -24.12
C VAL A 63 -36.40 -6.25 -23.73
N ASP A 64 -36.57 -6.42 -22.42
CA ASP A 64 -37.78 -5.98 -21.68
C ASP A 64 -37.47 -5.98 -20.18
N THR A 65 -37.34 -4.81 -19.61
CA THR A 65 -38.19 -4.08 -18.64
C THR A 65 -38.71 -4.84 -17.41
N GLU A 66 -38.33 -4.24 -16.28
CA GLU A 66 -39.02 -4.19 -14.97
C GLU A 66 -39.12 -5.48 -14.12
N ALA A 67 -38.41 -5.40 -13.00
CA ALA A 67 -39.09 -5.48 -11.68
C ALA A 67 -38.10 -5.03 -10.60
N ALA A 68 -38.46 -3.94 -9.95
CA ALA A 68 -37.87 -3.47 -8.71
C ALA A 68 -38.04 -4.52 -7.61
N VAL A 69 -36.95 -4.82 -6.92
CA VAL A 69 -37.02 -5.34 -5.55
C VAL A 69 -36.22 -4.37 -4.68
N GLU A 70 -36.96 -3.57 -3.96
CA GLU A 70 -36.47 -2.75 -2.86
C GLU A 70 -35.96 -3.68 -1.76
N GLY A 71 -34.62 -3.77 -1.64
CA GLY A 71 -33.94 -4.22 -0.44
C GLY A 71 -33.41 -2.99 0.25
N GLU A 72 -33.98 -2.64 1.41
CA GLU A 72 -33.47 -1.58 2.27
C GLU A 72 -32.05 -1.89 2.69
N THR A 73 -31.08 -1.38 1.92
CA THR A 73 -29.73 -1.19 2.37
C THR A 73 -29.67 0.17 3.05
N GLY A 74 -29.04 0.20 4.23
CA GLY A 74 -28.90 1.38 5.05
C GLY A 74 -28.54 2.63 4.24
N ASN A 75 -29.23 3.68 4.57
CA ASN A 75 -29.23 5.00 3.98
C ASN A 75 -27.80 5.56 3.82
N VAL A 76 -27.20 5.35 2.66
CA VAL A 76 -26.06 6.15 2.21
C VAL A 76 -26.64 7.34 1.46
N ALA A 77 -26.83 8.42 2.19
CA ALA A 77 -27.29 9.67 1.61
C ALA A 77 -26.18 10.23 0.72
N ASN A 78 -26.51 10.43 -0.56
CA ASN A 78 -25.80 11.29 -1.51
C ASN A 78 -24.31 11.01 -1.76
N GLY A 79 -23.97 9.97 -2.52
CA GLY A 79 -22.71 9.96 -3.28
C GLY A 79 -21.43 9.85 -2.46
N ASP A 80 -21.48 9.59 -1.16
CA ASP A 80 -20.32 9.42 -0.31
C ASP A 80 -19.70 8.05 -0.59
N THR A 81 -18.49 8.06 -1.14
CA THR A 81 -17.72 6.85 -1.38
C THR A 81 -16.83 6.55 -0.18
N VAL A 82 -16.26 5.33 -0.13
CA VAL A 82 -15.30 4.94 0.90
C VAL A 82 -14.15 5.94 0.95
N GLY A 83 -13.62 6.32 -0.22
CA GLY A 83 -12.52 7.26 -0.33
C GLY A 83 -12.85 8.64 0.23
N THR A 84 -14.02 9.19 -0.10
CA THR A 84 -14.44 10.52 0.38
C THR A 84 -14.68 10.54 1.88
N VAL A 85 -15.33 9.51 2.43
CA VAL A 85 -15.61 9.44 3.88
C VAL A 85 -14.31 9.34 4.68
N LEU A 86 -13.35 8.52 4.23
CA LEU A 86 -12.08 8.36 4.96
C LEU A 86 -11.16 9.56 4.80
N ALA A 87 -11.23 10.30 3.68
CA ALA A 87 -10.53 11.57 3.51
C ALA A 87 -11.08 12.65 4.45
N GLU A 88 -12.40 12.74 4.58
CA GLU A 88 -13.02 13.66 5.56
C GLU A 88 -12.62 13.31 6.99
N GLU A 89 -12.62 12.02 7.34
CA GLU A 89 -12.18 11.55 8.66
C GLU A 89 -10.73 11.96 8.95
N PHE A 90 -9.82 11.80 7.97
CA PHE A 90 -8.44 12.26 8.09
C PHE A 90 -8.37 13.75 8.46
N HIS A 91 -9.12 14.62 7.78
CA HIS A 91 -9.13 16.04 8.06
C HIS A 91 -9.76 16.37 9.43
N ILE A 92 -10.86 15.70 9.81
CA ILE A 92 -11.51 15.86 11.11
C ILE A 92 -10.53 15.51 12.24
N LEU A 93 -9.90 14.34 12.17
CA LEU A 93 -8.94 13.87 13.16
C LEU A 93 -7.75 14.82 13.32
N LYS A 94 -7.26 15.38 12.21
CA LYS A 94 -6.15 16.35 12.24
C LYS A 94 -6.57 17.68 12.86
N VAL A 95 -7.81 18.14 12.64
CA VAL A 95 -8.36 19.34 13.27
C VAL A 95 -8.59 19.14 14.76
N GLU A 96 -9.08 17.97 15.17
CA GLU A 96 -9.34 17.64 16.57
C GLU A 96 -8.05 17.45 17.38
N ASN A 97 -7.02 16.88 16.75
CA ASN A 97 -5.71 16.65 17.34
C ASN A 97 -4.58 17.02 16.37
N ALA A 98 -4.12 18.26 16.44
CA ALA A 98 -3.03 18.74 15.58
C ALA A 98 -1.70 17.94 15.73
N ASN A 99 -1.50 17.24 16.85
CA ASN A 99 -0.32 16.43 17.14
C ASN A 99 -0.56 14.93 16.97
N ILE A 100 -1.65 14.53 16.32
CA ILE A 100 -1.92 13.12 16.04
C ILE A 100 -0.77 12.52 15.22
N THR A 101 -0.27 11.37 15.63
CA THR A 101 0.80 10.66 14.93
C THR A 101 0.25 9.87 13.74
N ALA A 102 1.13 9.51 12.78
CA ALA A 102 0.73 8.67 11.64
C ALA A 102 0.11 7.32 12.10
N GLN A 103 0.63 6.73 13.17
CA GLN A 103 0.09 5.49 13.73
C GLN A 103 -1.32 5.69 14.31
N GLU A 104 -1.51 6.71 15.16
CA GLU A 104 -2.82 7.01 15.74
C GLU A 104 -3.85 7.36 14.67
N MET A 105 -3.44 8.07 13.61
CA MET A 105 -4.29 8.40 12.48
C MET A 105 -4.72 7.14 11.72
N ALA A 106 -3.79 6.26 11.38
CA ALA A 106 -4.08 5.01 10.69
C ALA A 106 -5.01 4.10 11.49
N ASP A 107 -4.78 3.99 12.81
CA ASP A 107 -5.61 3.19 13.71
C ASP A 107 -7.03 3.77 13.84
N ALA A 108 -7.16 5.09 13.91
CA ALA A 108 -8.45 5.77 13.98
C ALA A 108 -9.24 5.59 12.67
N ILE A 109 -8.59 5.74 11.51
CA ILE A 109 -9.23 5.48 10.21
C ILE A 109 -9.70 4.03 10.09
N LEU A 110 -8.89 3.05 10.52
CA LEU A 110 -9.31 1.65 10.53
C LEU A 110 -10.48 1.36 11.48
N ALA A 111 -10.68 2.18 12.48
CA ALA A 111 -11.82 2.08 13.40
C ALA A 111 -13.11 2.74 12.87
N ASN A 112 -13.05 3.42 11.72
CA ASN A 112 -14.22 4.05 11.11
C ASN A 112 -15.26 2.99 10.73
N PRO A 113 -16.56 3.20 11.04
CA PRO A 113 -17.64 2.24 10.72
C PRO A 113 -17.81 1.93 9.24
N MET A 114 -17.27 2.78 8.35
CA MET A 114 -17.24 2.51 6.91
C MET A 114 -16.37 1.29 6.59
N ILE A 115 -15.33 1.00 7.39
CA ILE A 115 -14.45 -0.15 7.20
C ILE A 115 -15.18 -1.43 7.64
N GLN A 116 -15.44 -2.32 6.66
CA GLN A 116 -16.21 -3.56 6.87
C GLN A 116 -15.31 -4.81 6.87
N PHE A 117 -14.03 -4.66 7.18
CA PHE A 117 -13.08 -5.77 7.27
C PHE A 117 -12.21 -5.65 8.53
N SER A 118 -11.56 -6.74 8.90
CA SER A 118 -10.53 -6.70 9.93
C SER A 118 -9.23 -6.20 9.31
N GLY A 119 -8.81 -4.99 9.67
CA GLY A 119 -7.59 -4.37 9.20
C GLY A 119 -6.47 -4.43 10.24
N ALA A 120 -5.27 -4.13 9.80
CA ALA A 120 -4.10 -3.89 10.64
C ALA A 120 -3.30 -2.71 10.08
N SER A 121 -2.64 -1.98 10.97
CA SER A 121 -1.68 -0.93 10.64
C SER A 121 -0.26 -1.38 11.00
N MET A 122 0.72 -0.93 10.24
CA MET A 122 2.14 -1.21 10.49
C MET A 122 3.02 -0.07 10.01
N GLU A 123 4.09 0.21 10.74
CA GLU A 123 5.11 1.15 10.28
C GLU A 123 5.81 0.61 9.02
N VAL A 124 6.14 1.51 8.10
CA VAL A 124 6.88 1.22 6.88
C VAL A 124 8.08 2.15 6.76
N GLU A 125 9.15 1.63 6.16
CA GLU A 125 10.34 2.39 5.80
C GLU A 125 10.28 2.80 4.33
N GLU A 126 11.12 3.77 3.93
CA GLU A 126 11.29 4.17 2.54
C GLU A 126 11.69 2.97 1.67
N GLY A 127 11.13 2.89 0.48
CA GLY A 127 11.40 1.81 -0.46
C GLY A 127 10.21 1.39 -1.29
N LEU A 128 10.19 0.13 -1.69
CA LEU A 128 9.08 -0.45 -2.47
C LEU A 128 7.90 -0.72 -1.54
N LEU A 129 6.84 0.05 -1.71
CA LEU A 129 5.61 -0.08 -0.94
C LEU A 129 4.50 -0.69 -1.79
N SER A 130 3.58 -1.43 -1.16
CA SER A 130 2.40 -1.98 -1.83
C SER A 130 1.56 -0.87 -2.43
N GLY A 131 1.10 -1.04 -3.67
CA GLY A 131 0.28 -0.04 -4.33
C GLY A 131 1.03 0.92 -5.24
N PHE A 132 2.37 0.84 -5.31
CA PHE A 132 3.19 1.74 -6.12
C PHE A 132 4.05 1.01 -7.16
N GLY A 133 3.66 -0.22 -7.53
CA GLY A 133 4.37 -1.01 -8.53
C GLY A 133 5.83 -1.25 -8.17
N ASN A 134 6.74 -0.85 -9.07
CA ASN A 134 8.19 -0.96 -8.87
C ASN A 134 8.87 0.38 -8.51
N THR A 135 8.09 1.37 -8.07
CA THR A 135 8.62 2.69 -7.69
C THR A 135 8.92 2.70 -6.19
N GLU A 136 10.12 3.14 -5.83
CA GLU A 136 10.48 3.39 -4.44
C GLU A 136 9.84 4.71 -3.98
N ILE A 137 9.12 4.66 -2.87
CA ILE A 137 8.55 5.84 -2.22
C ILE A 137 9.52 6.29 -1.13
N THR A 138 10.03 7.51 -1.29
CA THR A 138 11.02 8.14 -0.40
C THR A 138 10.64 9.58 -0.12
N GLY A 139 11.23 10.21 0.90
CA GLY A 139 10.98 11.61 1.25
C GLY A 139 10.00 11.79 2.41
N PHE A 140 9.77 10.75 3.20
CA PHE A 140 9.00 10.83 4.43
C PHE A 140 9.86 10.45 5.65
N ASN A 141 9.51 10.98 6.80
CA ASN A 141 10.19 10.69 8.08
C ASN A 141 9.57 9.47 8.77
N LYS A 142 8.24 9.34 8.68
CA LYS A 142 7.49 8.18 9.16
C LYS A 142 6.42 7.82 8.16
N GLY A 143 6.20 6.52 7.99
CA GLY A 143 5.12 5.98 7.20
C GLY A 143 4.39 4.88 7.97
N VAL A 144 3.08 4.86 7.88
CA VAL A 144 2.24 3.79 8.42
C VAL A 144 1.31 3.31 7.32
N MET A 145 1.43 2.04 6.97
CA MET A 145 0.49 1.36 6.09
C MET A 145 -0.67 0.80 6.90
N PHE A 146 -1.88 0.85 6.34
CA PHE A 146 -3.04 0.17 6.89
C PHE A 146 -3.80 -0.55 5.79
N ALA A 147 -4.16 -1.80 6.06
CA ALA A 147 -4.71 -2.69 5.05
C ALA A 147 -5.54 -3.82 5.69
N PRO A 148 -6.38 -4.52 4.90
CA PRO A 148 -7.03 -5.74 5.35
C PRO A 148 -6.01 -6.81 5.76
N MET A 149 -6.29 -7.54 6.84
CA MET A 149 -5.48 -8.69 7.25
C MET A 149 -5.56 -9.85 6.24
N ILE A 150 -6.60 -9.90 5.42
CA ILE A 150 -6.83 -10.92 4.39
C ILE A 150 -6.96 -10.19 3.05
N GLY A 151 -6.10 -10.53 2.11
CA GLY A 151 -5.81 -9.76 0.90
C GLY A 151 -6.73 -9.96 -0.29
N SER A 152 -8.05 -10.12 -0.12
CA SER A 152 -8.99 -10.17 -1.25
C SER A 152 -9.73 -8.85 -1.53
N ILE A 153 -9.54 -7.86 -0.69
CA ILE A 153 -10.18 -6.54 -0.82
C ILE A 153 -9.18 -5.57 -1.45
N PRO A 154 -9.56 -4.81 -2.49
CA PRO A 154 -8.68 -3.83 -3.11
C PRO A 154 -8.56 -2.57 -2.25
N PHE A 155 -7.96 -2.71 -1.08
CA PHE A 155 -7.80 -1.63 -0.12
C PHE A 155 -6.36 -1.59 0.40
N VAL A 156 -5.71 -0.46 0.26
CA VAL A 156 -4.43 -0.14 0.90
C VAL A 156 -4.37 1.36 1.16
N GLY A 157 -4.04 1.70 2.38
CA GLY A 157 -3.86 3.09 2.78
C GLY A 157 -2.51 3.33 3.45
N TYR A 158 -2.08 4.59 3.41
CA TYR A 158 -0.87 5.06 4.06
C TYR A 158 -1.11 6.41 4.72
N VAL A 159 -0.45 6.61 5.84
CA VAL A 159 -0.27 7.93 6.45
C VAL A 159 1.22 8.19 6.53
N PHE A 160 1.68 9.26 5.89
CA PHE A 160 3.07 9.69 5.89
C PHE A 160 3.23 10.98 6.68
N GLU A 161 4.26 11.05 7.52
CA GLU A 161 4.73 12.30 8.14
C GLU A 161 6.00 12.73 7.41
N LEU A 162 5.98 13.91 6.82
CA LEU A 162 7.14 14.50 6.16
C LEU A 162 7.96 15.33 7.15
N GLU A 163 9.22 15.59 6.81
CA GLU A 163 10.04 16.54 7.57
C GLU A 163 9.49 17.96 7.46
N ASP A 164 9.77 18.78 8.48
CA ASP A 164 9.39 20.19 8.47
C ASP A 164 10.02 20.91 7.28
N GLY A 165 9.15 21.52 6.46
CA GLY A 165 9.58 22.25 5.27
C GLY A 165 9.78 21.39 4.02
N ALA A 166 9.41 20.12 4.07
CA ALA A 166 9.35 19.27 2.88
C ALA A 166 8.31 19.81 1.86
N ASP A 167 8.52 19.51 0.60
CA ASP A 167 7.59 19.84 -0.47
C ASP A 167 6.44 18.81 -0.49
N VAL A 168 5.39 19.11 0.27
CA VAL A 168 4.20 18.26 0.41
C VAL A 168 3.52 18.03 -0.93
N ASP A 169 3.42 19.07 -1.77
CA ASP A 169 2.77 18.95 -3.08
C ASP A 169 3.55 18.04 -4.01
N ALA A 170 4.88 18.13 -4.01
CA ALA A 170 5.73 17.24 -4.80
C ALA A 170 5.61 15.78 -4.33
N PHE A 171 5.53 15.54 -3.00
CA PHE A 171 5.33 14.20 -2.45
C PHE A 171 3.94 13.64 -2.80
N MET A 172 2.88 14.43 -2.68
CA MET A 172 1.54 14.03 -3.11
C MET A 172 1.50 13.68 -4.61
N GLN A 173 2.20 14.46 -5.44
CA GLN A 173 2.30 14.19 -6.86
C GLN A 173 3.07 12.89 -7.14
N LEU A 174 4.17 12.63 -6.42
CA LEU A 174 4.89 11.34 -6.50
C LEU A 174 3.95 10.17 -6.22
N LEU A 175 3.12 10.25 -5.19
CA LEU A 175 2.16 9.19 -4.85
C LEU A 175 1.11 9.00 -5.95
N ARG A 176 0.54 10.11 -6.47
CA ARG A 176 -0.47 10.05 -7.55
C ARG A 176 0.08 9.45 -8.83
N ASP A 177 1.28 9.85 -9.23
CA ASP A 177 1.88 9.43 -10.49
C ASP A 177 2.30 7.95 -10.49
N ASN A 178 2.50 7.37 -9.30
CA ASN A 178 2.97 6.01 -9.15
C ASN A 178 1.94 5.07 -8.52
N ALA A 179 0.74 5.54 -8.22
CA ALA A 179 -0.35 4.69 -7.77
C ALA A 179 -0.68 3.62 -8.81
N ASP A 180 -0.71 2.36 -8.38
CA ASP A 180 -1.09 1.22 -9.21
C ASP A 180 -2.38 0.60 -8.67
N PRO A 181 -3.57 0.97 -9.19
CA PRO A 181 -4.85 0.42 -8.71
C PRO A 181 -4.96 -1.10 -8.84
N ARG A 182 -4.07 -1.72 -9.61
CA ARG A 182 -4.01 -3.17 -9.84
C ARG A 182 -2.89 -3.89 -9.10
N TRP A 183 -2.30 -3.27 -8.07
CA TRP A 183 -1.24 -3.90 -7.28
C TRP A 183 -1.63 -5.27 -6.73
N ASN A 184 -2.91 -5.48 -6.51
CA ASN A 184 -3.47 -6.77 -6.08
C ASN A 184 -4.05 -7.48 -7.31
N ILE A 185 -3.36 -8.50 -7.80
CA ILE A 185 -3.55 -9.16 -9.12
C ILE A 185 -5.02 -9.56 -9.42
N CYS A 186 -5.83 -9.84 -8.41
CA CYS A 186 -7.18 -10.37 -8.59
C CYS A 186 -8.28 -9.30 -8.53
N VAL A 187 -7.98 -8.12 -8.04
CA VAL A 187 -8.94 -7.04 -7.78
C VAL A 187 -8.31 -5.70 -8.11
N GLU A 188 -9.14 -4.72 -8.43
CA GLU A 188 -8.72 -3.35 -8.78
C GLU A 188 -9.40 -2.36 -7.84
N ALA A 189 -8.64 -1.38 -7.35
CA ALA A 189 -9.19 -0.27 -6.60
C ALA A 189 -9.92 0.69 -7.56
N GLU A 190 -11.09 1.14 -7.18
CA GLU A 190 -11.91 2.04 -7.97
C GLU A 190 -11.57 3.51 -7.71
N GLU A 191 -11.00 3.79 -6.53
CA GLU A 191 -10.64 5.13 -6.09
C GLU A 191 -9.19 5.20 -5.65
N THR A 192 -8.56 6.34 -5.96
CA THR A 192 -7.26 6.75 -5.43
C THR A 192 -7.40 8.14 -4.84
N VAL A 193 -7.18 8.25 -3.54
CA VAL A 193 -7.27 9.51 -2.78
C VAL A 193 -5.89 9.89 -2.27
N VAL A 194 -5.51 11.14 -2.45
CA VAL A 194 -4.27 11.71 -1.89
C VAL A 194 -4.57 13.09 -1.35
N GLU A 195 -4.54 13.21 -0.03
CA GLU A 195 -4.85 14.42 0.71
C GLU A 195 -3.70 14.78 1.67
N SER A 196 -3.65 16.02 2.11
CA SER A 196 -2.66 16.45 3.08
C SER A 196 -3.23 17.43 4.11
N ALA A 197 -2.64 17.40 5.29
CA ALA A 197 -2.88 18.37 6.33
C ALA A 197 -1.56 18.67 7.07
N ASP A 198 -1.07 19.89 6.98
CA ASP A 198 0.26 20.30 7.41
C ASP A 198 1.36 19.45 6.71
N ASN A 199 2.21 18.77 7.49
CA ASN A 199 3.25 17.85 7.00
C ASN A 199 2.81 16.39 6.94
N MET A 200 1.51 16.11 7.14
CA MET A 200 0.96 14.76 7.07
C MET A 200 0.26 14.57 5.73
N VAL A 201 0.56 13.44 5.06
CA VAL A 201 -0.05 13.05 3.79
C VAL A 201 -0.78 11.74 3.95
N PHE A 202 -2.03 11.72 3.54
CA PHE A 202 -2.91 10.57 3.48
C PHE A 202 -3.00 10.06 2.05
N PHE A 203 -2.77 8.77 1.87
CA PHE A 203 -2.94 8.07 0.60
C PHE A 203 -3.85 6.87 0.80
N LEU A 204 -4.79 6.68 -0.11
CA LEU A 204 -5.71 5.56 -0.06
C LEU A 204 -6.05 5.08 -1.47
N MET A 205 -5.98 3.78 -1.70
CA MET A 205 -6.65 3.11 -2.80
C MET A 205 -7.68 2.13 -2.24
N CYS A 206 -8.92 2.23 -2.72
CA CYS A 206 -10.03 1.47 -2.16
C CYS A 206 -11.14 1.21 -3.20
N PRO A 207 -12.09 0.28 -2.93
CA PRO A 207 -13.33 0.22 -3.68
C PRO A 207 -14.18 1.45 -3.37
N ALA A 208 -15.01 1.90 -4.31
CA ALA A 208 -15.95 3.00 -4.07
C ALA A 208 -16.98 2.66 -2.98
N GLN A 209 -17.36 1.38 -2.91
CA GLN A 209 -18.28 0.83 -1.89
C GLN A 209 -17.79 -0.55 -1.46
N PHE A 210 -18.01 -0.92 -0.22
CA PHE A 210 -17.85 -2.33 0.18
C PHE A 210 -19.10 -3.10 -0.21
N GLU A 211 -18.93 -4.28 -0.81
CA GLU A 211 -20.03 -5.18 -1.06
C GLU A 211 -20.63 -5.63 0.28
N ALA A 212 -21.94 -5.53 0.42
CA ALA A 212 -22.61 -6.03 1.61
C ALA A 212 -22.34 -7.53 1.73
N ALA A 213 -21.89 -7.98 2.89
CA ALA A 213 -21.72 -9.41 3.16
C ALA A 213 -23.09 -10.09 3.05
N GLU A 214 -23.24 -11.00 2.07
CA GLU A 214 -24.44 -11.85 1.90
C GLU A 214 -24.54 -12.91 3.02
#